data_cc7e543ef5bd5ed5125a1c03de878c1d
#
_entry.id   cc7e543ef5bd5ed5125a1c03de878c1d
#
_cell.length_a   1.000
_cell.length_b   1.000
_cell.length_c   1.000
_cell.angle_alpha   90.00
_cell.angle_beta   90.00
_cell.angle_gamma   90.00
#
_symmetry.space_group_name_H-M   'P 1'
#
loop_
_entity.id
_entity.type
_entity.pdbx_description
1 polymer ?
#
loop_
_entity_poly.entity_id
_entity_poly.type
_entity_poly.pdbx_seq_one_letter_code
_entity_poly.pdbx_strand_id
1 'polypeptide(L)'
;MKNILVVGCNGGMGKAICTHLVQKQFAVVGIDIHETPAVDNITYFCGDVRDFDGLQAIFEQLKEAQTTLQAVVCTSGIYRMNSLLEISESDYKNIFDINFFGVYRVNKIFAPLMTKGSRFVITSSELAPLNPLPFTGLYGITKSALEKYAFSLRMEVSLLGMYVSIIRPGAVKTQLLDDTMANINAFCDNTQLYAENSRKFLGIVNAVESKHVQPERVAKLVAKAVCAKKPKYVYNLNRNFGLRLLSCLSPRMQVGIITGLLKGKKSKQK
;
A
#
# COMPACT_ATOMS: atom_id res chain seq x y z
N MET A 1 16.03 -21.72 -9.18
CA MET A 1 14.85 -20.83 -9.40
C MET A 1 15.23 -19.40 -9.04
N LYS A 2 14.52 -18.40 -9.60
CA LYS A 2 14.70 -17.00 -9.22
C LYS A 2 13.80 -16.69 -8.03
N ASN A 3 14.37 -16.12 -6.97
CA ASN A 3 13.63 -15.84 -5.75
C ASN A 3 13.00 -14.45 -5.80
N ILE A 4 11.77 -14.33 -5.29
CA ILE A 4 11.05 -13.08 -5.12
C ILE A 4 10.68 -12.95 -3.64
N LEU A 5 11.11 -11.85 -3.00
CA LEU A 5 10.65 -11.51 -1.66
C LEU A 5 9.29 -10.80 -1.75
N VAL A 6 8.30 -11.26 -0.98
CA VAL A 6 6.98 -10.64 -0.85
C VAL A 6 6.73 -10.33 0.61
N VAL A 7 6.67 -9.05 0.97
CA VAL A 7 6.38 -8.58 2.33
C VAL A 7 4.92 -8.17 2.43
N GLY A 8 4.22 -8.65 3.46
CA GLY A 8 2.77 -8.62 3.56
C GLY A 8 2.12 -9.79 2.80
N CYS A 9 2.80 -10.95 2.79
CA CYS A 9 2.43 -12.10 1.95
C CYS A 9 1.11 -12.77 2.35
N ASN A 10 0.64 -12.60 3.58
CA ASN A 10 -0.62 -13.16 4.09
C ASN A 10 -1.83 -12.26 3.89
N GLY A 11 -1.63 -10.98 3.57
CA GLY A 11 -2.72 -10.09 3.18
C GLY A 11 -3.37 -10.53 1.86
N GLY A 12 -4.60 -10.07 1.59
CA GLY A 12 -5.35 -10.51 0.40
C GLY A 12 -4.61 -10.28 -0.93
N MET A 13 -3.91 -9.14 -1.09
CA MET A 13 -3.07 -8.90 -2.26
C MET A 13 -1.81 -9.78 -2.23
N GLY A 14 -1.16 -9.91 -1.07
CA GLY A 14 0.05 -10.69 -0.89
C GLY A 14 -0.13 -12.16 -1.25
N LYS A 15 -1.19 -12.79 -0.73
CA LYS A 15 -1.54 -14.19 -1.05
C LYS A 15 -1.73 -14.40 -2.55
N ALA A 16 -2.51 -13.53 -3.20
CA ALA A 16 -2.72 -13.60 -4.64
C ALA A 16 -1.42 -13.42 -5.44
N ILE A 17 -0.53 -12.53 -4.99
CA ILE A 17 0.78 -12.31 -5.60
C ILE A 17 1.66 -13.55 -5.45
N CYS A 18 1.80 -14.10 -4.23
CA CYS A 18 2.57 -15.31 -3.98
C CYS A 18 2.10 -16.48 -4.85
N THR A 19 0.80 -16.78 -4.84
CA THR A 19 0.20 -17.83 -5.68
C THR A 19 0.51 -17.62 -7.17
N HIS A 20 0.34 -16.39 -7.67
CA HIS A 20 0.58 -16.12 -9.09
C HIS A 20 2.07 -16.19 -9.47
N LEU A 21 2.99 -15.82 -8.58
CA LEU A 21 4.43 -15.94 -8.81
C LEU A 21 4.88 -17.41 -8.81
N VAL A 22 4.36 -18.24 -7.90
CA VAL A 22 4.61 -19.69 -7.89
C VAL A 22 4.12 -20.34 -9.19
N GLN A 23 2.91 -20.00 -9.67
CA GLN A 23 2.40 -20.45 -10.97
C GLN A 23 3.30 -20.06 -12.15
N LYS A 24 4.09 -19.00 -12.02
CA LYS A 24 5.09 -18.56 -12.99
C LYS A 24 6.50 -19.12 -12.72
N GLN A 25 6.59 -20.16 -11.90
CA GLN A 25 7.84 -20.88 -11.59
C GLN A 25 8.90 -20.04 -10.87
N PHE A 26 8.49 -19.04 -10.08
CA PHE A 26 9.36 -18.37 -9.13
C PHE A 26 9.34 -19.08 -7.79
N ALA A 27 10.47 -19.10 -7.09
CA ALA A 27 10.51 -19.36 -5.66
C ALA A 27 10.13 -18.07 -4.92
N VAL A 28 9.28 -18.17 -3.92
CA VAL A 28 8.81 -17.00 -3.16
C VAL A 28 9.36 -17.08 -1.73
N VAL A 29 9.90 -15.96 -1.25
CA VAL A 29 10.17 -15.73 0.17
C VAL A 29 9.07 -14.80 0.67
N GLY A 30 8.26 -15.28 1.60
CA GLY A 30 7.16 -14.52 2.19
C GLY A 30 7.51 -14.00 3.58
N ILE A 31 7.28 -12.73 3.86
CA ILE A 31 7.36 -12.16 5.22
C ILE A 31 6.00 -11.58 5.59
N ASP A 32 5.49 -11.93 6.77
CA ASP A 32 4.27 -11.38 7.35
C ASP A 32 4.33 -11.43 8.88
N ILE A 33 3.51 -10.63 9.55
CA ILE A 33 3.38 -10.65 11.01
C ILE A 33 2.65 -11.89 11.55
N HIS A 34 1.95 -12.61 10.69
CA HIS A 34 1.23 -13.83 11.04
C HIS A 34 1.94 -15.05 10.47
N GLU A 35 2.01 -16.09 11.27
CA GLU A 35 2.49 -17.39 10.80
C GLU A 35 1.58 -17.95 9.70
N THR A 36 2.16 -18.65 8.76
CA THR A 36 1.45 -19.21 7.61
C THR A 36 1.82 -20.69 7.48
N PRO A 37 0.85 -21.56 7.21
CA PRO A 37 1.13 -22.95 6.86
C PRO A 37 2.07 -23.05 5.66
N ALA A 38 2.93 -24.05 5.68
CA ALA A 38 3.86 -24.31 4.59
C ALA A 38 3.11 -24.52 3.26
N VAL A 39 3.61 -23.90 2.21
CA VAL A 39 3.12 -24.06 0.83
C VAL A 39 4.33 -24.32 -0.06
N ASP A 40 4.20 -25.26 -0.99
CA ASP A 40 5.27 -25.61 -1.93
C ASP A 40 5.80 -24.38 -2.67
N ASN A 41 7.12 -24.27 -2.78
CA ASN A 41 7.84 -23.17 -3.40
C ASN A 41 7.66 -21.80 -2.73
N ILE A 42 7.16 -21.78 -1.46
CA ILE A 42 7.13 -20.57 -0.63
C ILE A 42 7.83 -20.85 0.69
N THR A 43 8.87 -20.09 0.98
CA THR A 43 9.53 -20.07 2.30
C THR A 43 8.95 -18.90 3.10
N TYR A 44 8.32 -19.17 4.24
CA TYR A 44 7.71 -18.15 5.08
C TYR A 44 8.58 -17.77 6.26
N PHE A 45 8.61 -16.49 6.58
CA PHE A 45 9.18 -15.93 7.80
C PHE A 45 8.11 -15.08 8.52
N CYS A 46 8.00 -15.25 9.83
CA CYS A 46 7.27 -14.33 10.67
C CYS A 46 8.13 -13.09 10.94
N GLY A 47 7.62 -11.90 10.60
CA GLY A 47 8.38 -10.66 10.78
C GLY A 47 7.50 -9.42 10.63
N ASP A 48 7.77 -8.44 11.50
CA ASP A 48 7.10 -7.14 11.48
C ASP A 48 7.98 -6.12 10.74
N VAL A 49 7.40 -5.38 9.81
CA VAL A 49 8.11 -4.31 9.08
C VAL A 49 8.57 -3.16 9.98
N ARG A 50 8.07 -3.09 11.23
CA ARG A 50 8.50 -2.13 12.25
C ARG A 50 9.73 -2.58 13.01
N ASP A 51 10.00 -3.89 13.02
CA ASP A 51 11.12 -4.50 13.72
C ASP A 51 12.33 -4.62 12.79
N PHE A 52 13.28 -3.68 12.96
CA PHE A 52 14.51 -3.67 12.16
C PHE A 52 15.38 -4.90 12.43
N ASP A 53 15.53 -5.29 13.69
CA ASP A 53 16.43 -6.40 14.09
C ASP A 53 15.85 -7.74 13.65
N GLY A 54 14.53 -7.94 13.76
CA GLY A 54 13.84 -9.11 13.24
C GLY A 54 13.99 -9.25 11.72
N LEU A 55 13.85 -8.16 10.98
CA LEU A 55 14.08 -8.17 9.52
C LEU A 55 15.55 -8.44 9.18
N GLN A 56 16.49 -7.92 9.96
CA GLN A 56 17.92 -8.17 9.79
C GLN A 56 18.26 -9.66 10.04
N ALA A 57 17.64 -10.28 11.04
CA ALA A 57 17.82 -11.72 11.30
C ALA A 57 17.32 -12.58 10.11
N ILE A 58 16.21 -12.23 9.49
CA ILE A 58 15.73 -12.89 8.28
C ILE A 58 16.71 -12.70 7.11
N PHE A 59 17.24 -11.49 6.95
CA PHE A 59 18.26 -11.21 5.93
C PHE A 59 19.50 -12.08 6.09
N GLU A 60 20.03 -12.24 7.31
CA GLU A 60 21.24 -13.08 7.54
C GLU A 60 20.96 -14.55 7.19
N GLN A 61 19.78 -15.09 7.55
CA GLN A 61 19.41 -16.46 7.14
C GLN A 61 19.36 -16.61 5.61
N LEU A 62 18.79 -15.65 4.90
CA LEU A 62 18.74 -15.68 3.43
C LEU A 62 20.14 -15.55 2.80
N LYS A 63 21.00 -14.76 3.41
CA LYS A 63 22.40 -14.57 2.98
C LYS A 63 23.24 -15.83 3.20
N GLU A 64 23.10 -16.49 4.35
CA GLU A 64 23.74 -17.79 4.63
C GLU A 64 23.28 -18.87 3.64
N ALA A 65 22.00 -18.88 3.29
CA ALA A 65 21.45 -19.73 2.24
C ALA A 65 21.83 -19.31 0.80
N GLN A 66 22.69 -18.30 0.65
CA GLN A 66 23.14 -17.74 -0.64
C GLN A 66 21.97 -17.34 -1.55
N THR A 67 20.88 -16.87 -0.96
CA THR A 67 19.67 -16.47 -1.70
C THR A 67 19.94 -15.18 -2.47
N THR A 68 19.66 -15.20 -3.78
CA THR A 68 19.68 -14.01 -4.62
C THR A 68 18.24 -13.61 -4.98
N LEU A 69 17.88 -12.33 -4.81
CA LEU A 69 16.56 -11.82 -5.05
C LEU A 69 16.45 -11.14 -6.43
N GLN A 70 15.51 -11.60 -7.26
CA GLN A 70 15.18 -10.93 -8.50
C GLN A 70 14.23 -9.74 -8.27
N ALA A 71 13.40 -9.80 -7.23
CA ALA A 71 12.56 -8.68 -6.84
C ALA A 71 12.28 -8.67 -5.33
N VAL A 72 12.07 -7.47 -4.81
CA VAL A 72 11.47 -7.20 -3.50
C VAL A 72 10.12 -6.55 -3.74
N VAL A 73 9.05 -7.18 -3.26
CA VAL A 73 7.66 -6.75 -3.44
C VAL A 73 7.09 -6.36 -2.08
N CYS A 74 6.80 -5.08 -1.87
CA CYS A 74 6.20 -4.56 -0.64
C CYS A 74 4.70 -4.36 -0.83
N THR A 75 3.90 -5.15 -0.09
CA THR A 75 2.43 -5.06 -0.07
C THR A 75 1.88 -4.73 1.31
N SER A 76 2.73 -4.75 2.34
CA SER A 76 2.36 -4.37 3.69
C SER A 76 1.85 -2.93 3.76
N GLY A 77 0.85 -2.72 4.59
CA GLY A 77 0.28 -1.40 4.82
C GLY A 77 -1.08 -1.49 5.49
N ILE A 78 -1.43 -0.45 6.22
CA ILE A 78 -2.74 -0.29 6.87
C ILE A 78 -3.44 0.94 6.34
N TYR A 79 -4.77 0.85 6.27
CA TYR A 79 -5.66 1.96 5.95
C TYR A 79 -6.58 2.21 7.14
N ARG A 80 -6.60 3.44 7.62
CA ARG A 80 -7.51 3.88 8.69
C ARG A 80 -8.06 5.26 8.36
N MET A 81 -9.34 5.46 8.62
CA MET A 81 -9.94 6.79 8.65
C MET A 81 -9.66 7.46 9.98
N ASN A 82 -9.21 8.71 9.89
CA ASN A 82 -8.89 9.53 11.06
C ASN A 82 -9.13 11.00 10.75
N SER A 83 -9.50 11.77 11.78
CA SER A 83 -9.34 13.22 11.74
C SER A 83 -7.90 13.58 12.09
N LEU A 84 -7.29 14.45 11.30
CA LEU A 84 -5.93 14.96 11.60
C LEU A 84 -5.87 15.79 12.89
N LEU A 85 -7.02 16.23 13.41
CA LEU A 85 -7.13 16.99 14.65
C LEU A 85 -7.46 16.12 15.87
N GLU A 86 -7.94 14.89 15.67
CA GLU A 86 -8.39 14.01 16.76
C GLU A 86 -7.55 12.74 16.92
N ILE A 87 -6.74 12.39 15.89
CA ILE A 87 -5.87 11.21 15.95
C ILE A 87 -4.80 11.37 17.03
N SER A 88 -4.53 10.29 17.76
CA SER A 88 -3.41 10.26 18.71
C SER A 88 -2.06 10.33 17.99
N GLU A 89 -1.05 10.90 18.63
CA GLU A 89 0.31 10.93 18.08
C GLU A 89 0.87 9.52 17.86
N SER A 90 0.53 8.58 18.75
CA SER A 90 0.95 7.18 18.65
C SER A 90 0.36 6.50 17.40
N ASP A 91 -0.94 6.68 17.12
CA ASP A 91 -1.57 6.12 15.93
C ASP A 91 -1.04 6.78 14.65
N TYR A 92 -0.80 8.11 14.70
CA TYR A 92 -0.19 8.83 13.59
C TYR A 92 1.18 8.25 13.23
N LYS A 93 2.04 8.09 14.23
CA LYS A 93 3.39 7.50 14.07
C LYS A 93 3.31 6.06 13.59
N ASN A 94 2.41 5.24 14.14
CA ASN A 94 2.25 3.84 13.76
C ASN A 94 1.86 3.67 12.28
N ILE A 95 0.97 4.52 11.75
CA ILE A 95 0.58 4.48 10.33
C ILE A 95 1.79 4.79 9.43
N PHE A 96 2.59 5.79 9.78
CA PHE A 96 3.82 6.12 9.07
C PHE A 96 4.86 5.00 9.19
N ASP A 97 4.99 4.43 10.37
CA ASP A 97 5.97 3.38 10.64
C ASP A 97 5.73 2.13 9.79
N ILE A 98 4.46 1.73 9.64
CA ILE A 98 4.10 0.60 8.78
C ILE A 98 4.16 0.98 7.30
N ASN A 99 3.46 2.06 6.89
CA ASN A 99 3.21 2.34 5.48
C ASN A 99 4.42 2.93 4.75
N PHE A 100 5.30 3.63 5.45
CA PHE A 100 6.45 4.32 4.89
C PHE A 100 7.78 3.72 5.38
N PHE A 101 8.05 3.78 6.69
CA PHE A 101 9.32 3.30 7.23
C PHE A 101 9.48 1.79 7.08
N GLY A 102 8.40 1.02 7.15
CA GLY A 102 8.44 -0.43 6.90
C GLY A 102 8.94 -0.74 5.48
N VAL A 103 8.44 -0.04 4.47
CA VAL A 103 8.92 -0.20 3.08
C VAL A 103 10.37 0.22 2.94
N TYR A 104 10.77 1.33 3.58
CA TYR A 104 12.16 1.77 3.61
C TYR A 104 13.09 0.73 4.23
N ARG A 105 12.73 0.18 5.43
CA ARG A 105 13.53 -0.85 6.11
C ARG A 105 13.71 -2.09 5.24
N VAL A 106 12.61 -2.61 4.69
CA VAL A 106 12.62 -3.76 3.79
C VAL A 106 13.54 -3.53 2.60
N ASN A 107 13.39 -2.42 1.91
CA ASN A 107 14.21 -2.12 0.74
C ASN A 107 15.69 -1.97 1.11
N LYS A 108 16.01 -1.31 2.23
CA LYS A 108 17.38 -1.11 2.73
C LYS A 108 18.04 -2.43 3.11
N ILE A 109 17.33 -3.27 3.89
CA ILE A 109 17.90 -4.50 4.45
C ILE A 109 18.11 -5.55 3.34
N PHE A 110 17.15 -5.72 2.44
CA PHE A 110 17.21 -6.79 1.43
C PHE A 110 17.88 -6.37 0.10
N ALA A 111 18.19 -5.10 -0.09
CA ALA A 111 18.92 -4.64 -1.30
C ALA A 111 20.25 -5.38 -1.56
N PRO A 112 21.07 -5.73 -0.54
CA PRO A 112 22.33 -6.46 -0.77
C PRO A 112 22.16 -7.87 -1.37
N LEU A 113 20.96 -8.47 -1.26
CA LEU A 113 20.65 -9.77 -1.91
C LEU A 113 20.21 -9.60 -3.37
N MET A 114 20.14 -8.37 -3.87
CA MET A 114 19.72 -8.05 -5.22
C MET A 114 20.91 -7.82 -6.15
N THR A 115 20.71 -8.07 -7.44
CA THR A 115 21.74 -7.91 -8.46
C THR A 115 21.26 -7.02 -9.62
N LYS A 116 22.13 -6.70 -10.54
CA LYS A 116 21.77 -5.99 -11.78
C LYS A 116 20.59 -6.67 -12.47
N GLY A 117 19.59 -5.88 -12.87
CA GLY A 117 18.35 -6.36 -13.46
C GLY A 117 17.23 -6.68 -12.45
N SER A 118 17.55 -6.71 -11.15
CA SER A 118 16.54 -6.86 -10.09
C SER A 118 15.66 -5.62 -9.92
N ARG A 119 14.57 -5.73 -9.16
CA ARG A 119 13.62 -4.64 -9.03
C ARG A 119 12.90 -4.58 -7.69
N PHE A 120 12.63 -3.38 -7.25
CA PHE A 120 11.70 -3.08 -6.17
C PHE A 120 10.30 -2.86 -6.76
N VAL A 121 9.29 -3.52 -6.21
CA VAL A 121 7.88 -3.33 -6.56
C VAL A 121 7.12 -2.88 -5.33
N ILE A 122 6.66 -1.64 -5.33
CA ILE A 122 6.08 -0.98 -4.17
C ILE A 122 4.59 -0.77 -4.41
N THR A 123 3.75 -1.30 -3.51
CA THR A 123 2.31 -1.05 -3.55
C THR A 123 1.98 0.29 -2.91
N SER A 124 1.57 1.23 -3.75
CA SER A 124 1.07 2.54 -3.38
C SER A 124 -0.47 2.55 -3.34
N SER A 125 -1.10 3.59 -3.82
CA SER A 125 -2.55 3.75 -3.92
C SER A 125 -2.90 4.68 -5.08
N GLU A 126 -4.14 4.60 -5.58
CA GLU A 126 -4.69 5.62 -6.47
C GLU A 126 -4.76 7.01 -5.81
N LEU A 127 -4.78 7.06 -4.47
CA LEU A 127 -4.83 8.30 -3.70
C LEU A 127 -3.49 9.02 -3.64
N ALA A 128 -2.37 8.34 -3.84
CA ALA A 128 -1.04 8.92 -3.68
C ALA A 128 -0.75 10.15 -4.56
N PRO A 129 -1.14 10.20 -5.85
CA PRO A 129 -0.92 11.37 -6.69
C PRO A 129 -1.97 12.49 -6.50
N LEU A 130 -2.96 12.29 -5.63
CA LEU A 130 -4.05 13.24 -5.40
C LEU A 130 -3.76 14.12 -4.19
N ASN A 131 -4.41 15.29 -4.13
CA ASN A 131 -4.47 16.02 -2.88
C ASN A 131 -5.25 15.19 -1.83
N PRO A 132 -4.73 15.07 -0.59
CA PRO A 132 -5.36 14.24 0.43
C PRO A 132 -6.80 14.70 0.73
N LEU A 133 -7.71 13.73 0.80
CA LEU A 133 -9.11 13.96 1.14
C LEU A 133 -9.31 14.01 2.66
N PRO A 134 -10.40 14.63 3.16
CA PRO A 134 -10.72 14.57 4.59
C PRO A 134 -10.81 13.12 5.07
N PHE A 135 -10.44 12.89 6.31
CA PHE A 135 -10.52 11.62 7.05
C PHE A 135 -9.68 10.46 6.49
N THR A 136 -9.27 10.50 5.22
CA THR A 136 -8.29 9.59 4.62
C THR A 136 -6.93 10.27 4.40
N GLY A 137 -6.80 11.50 4.89
CA GLY A 137 -5.64 12.36 4.63
C GLY A 137 -4.33 11.74 5.06
N LEU A 138 -4.27 11.16 6.26
CA LEU A 138 -3.04 10.55 6.77
C LEU A 138 -2.56 9.38 5.88
N TYR A 139 -3.48 8.49 5.48
CA TYR A 139 -3.15 7.42 4.54
C TYR A 139 -2.64 7.97 3.20
N GLY A 140 -3.36 8.95 2.63
CA GLY A 140 -2.95 9.62 1.39
C GLY A 140 -1.56 10.25 1.51
N ILE A 141 -1.25 10.89 2.63
CA ILE A 141 0.06 11.50 2.92
C ILE A 141 1.15 10.42 2.94
N THR A 142 0.94 9.29 3.64
CA THR A 142 1.94 8.21 3.68
C THR A 142 2.20 7.63 2.29
N LYS A 143 1.16 7.44 1.47
CA LYS A 143 1.31 6.91 0.10
C LYS A 143 1.93 7.93 -0.86
N SER A 144 1.67 9.22 -0.67
CA SER A 144 2.34 10.29 -1.42
C SER A 144 3.83 10.38 -1.07
N ALA A 145 4.17 10.32 0.22
CA ALA A 145 5.55 10.28 0.68
C ALA A 145 6.28 9.04 0.13
N LEU A 146 5.62 7.88 0.17
CA LEU A 146 6.16 6.63 -0.36
C LEU A 146 6.49 6.73 -1.87
N GLU A 147 5.68 7.41 -2.66
CA GLU A 147 5.97 7.60 -4.09
C GLU A 147 7.14 8.57 -4.35
N LYS A 148 7.32 9.58 -3.50
CA LYS A 148 8.51 10.45 -3.58
C LYS A 148 9.77 9.67 -3.20
N TYR A 149 9.72 8.85 -2.15
CA TYR A 149 10.78 7.93 -1.81
C TYR A 149 11.09 6.97 -2.97
N ALA A 150 10.07 6.32 -3.54
CA ALA A 150 10.24 5.37 -4.64
C ALA A 150 10.86 6.02 -5.88
N PHE A 151 10.57 7.30 -6.14
CA PHE A 151 11.19 8.03 -7.25
C PHE A 151 12.67 8.31 -6.98
N SER A 152 13.04 8.76 -5.78
CA SER A 152 14.43 8.95 -5.39
C SER A 152 15.21 7.63 -5.44
N LEU A 153 14.65 6.57 -4.81
CA LEU A 153 15.24 5.23 -4.87
C LEU A 153 15.48 4.77 -6.32
N ARG A 154 14.52 5.04 -7.22
CA ARG A 154 14.67 4.69 -8.63
C ARG A 154 15.89 5.36 -9.27
N MET A 155 16.13 6.64 -8.97
CA MET A 155 17.29 7.35 -9.51
C MET A 155 18.59 6.69 -9.03
N GLU A 156 18.67 6.39 -7.73
CA GLU A 156 19.85 5.77 -7.13
C GLU A 156 20.09 4.35 -7.67
N VAL A 157 19.09 3.47 -7.63
CA VAL A 157 19.29 2.07 -8.04
C VAL A 157 19.43 1.91 -9.56
N SER A 158 19.01 2.88 -10.34
CA SER A 158 19.28 2.89 -11.78
C SER A 158 20.78 2.94 -12.08
N LEU A 159 21.58 3.56 -11.22
CA LEU A 159 23.06 3.57 -11.30
C LEU A 159 23.63 2.16 -11.09
N LEU A 160 22.92 1.29 -10.40
CA LEU A 160 23.25 -0.12 -10.16
C LEU A 160 22.62 -1.06 -11.20
N GLY A 161 21.92 -0.51 -12.20
CA GLY A 161 21.23 -1.28 -13.23
C GLY A 161 19.98 -2.02 -12.72
N MET A 162 19.39 -1.56 -11.61
CA MET A 162 18.16 -2.08 -11.03
C MET A 162 16.96 -1.16 -11.35
N TYR A 163 15.75 -1.64 -11.04
CA TYR A 163 14.51 -0.94 -11.37
C TYR A 163 13.63 -0.73 -10.14
N VAL A 164 12.77 0.30 -10.20
CA VAL A 164 11.67 0.51 -9.26
C VAL A 164 10.37 0.62 -10.04
N SER A 165 9.34 -0.08 -9.57
CA SER A 165 7.98 -0.01 -10.08
C SER A 165 6.99 0.24 -8.96
N ILE A 166 6.01 1.09 -9.22
CA ILE A 166 4.89 1.39 -8.32
C ILE A 166 3.64 0.73 -8.87
N ILE A 167 2.92 0.01 -8.03
CA ILE A 167 1.55 -0.45 -8.30
C ILE A 167 0.60 0.51 -7.58
N ARG A 168 -0.30 1.15 -8.32
CA ARG A 168 -1.36 2.04 -7.79
C ARG A 168 -2.72 1.38 -7.91
N PRO A 169 -3.14 0.52 -6.97
CA PRO A 169 -4.50 0.02 -6.96
C PRO A 169 -5.48 1.08 -6.46
N GLY A 170 -6.70 1.08 -7.00
CA GLY A 170 -7.88 1.59 -6.34
C GLY A 170 -8.46 0.54 -5.41
N ALA A 171 -9.78 0.51 -5.20
CA ALA A 171 -10.43 -0.47 -4.34
C ALA A 171 -10.16 -1.91 -4.82
N VAL A 172 -9.65 -2.76 -3.91
CA VAL A 172 -9.35 -4.19 -4.13
C VAL A 172 -10.05 -4.99 -3.04
N LYS A 173 -10.77 -6.05 -3.40
CA LYS A 173 -11.46 -6.93 -2.45
C LYS A 173 -10.45 -7.71 -1.61
N THR A 174 -10.22 -7.31 -0.37
CA THR A 174 -9.28 -7.94 0.56
C THR A 174 -9.84 -7.84 1.98
N GLN A 175 -9.31 -8.63 2.90
CA GLN A 175 -9.61 -8.49 4.33
C GLN A 175 -9.35 -7.06 4.84
N LEU A 176 -8.35 -6.39 4.28
CA LEU A 176 -8.07 -4.98 4.60
C LEU A 176 -9.29 -4.08 4.29
N LEU A 177 -10.10 -4.40 3.28
CA LEU A 177 -11.30 -3.65 2.95
C LEU A 177 -12.38 -3.84 4.03
N ASP A 178 -12.58 -5.06 4.53
CA ASP A 178 -13.53 -5.38 5.59
C ASP A 178 -13.09 -4.73 6.91
N ASP A 179 -11.80 -4.82 7.27
CA ASP A 179 -11.22 -4.15 8.44
C ASP A 179 -11.32 -2.63 8.33
N THR A 180 -11.22 -2.09 7.12
CA THR A 180 -11.42 -0.67 6.83
C THR A 180 -12.83 -0.23 7.16
N MET A 181 -13.85 -1.01 6.79
CA MET A 181 -15.24 -0.67 7.08
C MET A 181 -15.53 -0.64 8.58
N ALA A 182 -14.98 -1.59 9.35
CA ALA A 182 -15.07 -1.56 10.81
C ALA A 182 -14.40 -0.30 11.41
N ASN A 183 -13.21 0.05 10.93
CA ASN A 183 -12.49 1.26 11.36
C ASN A 183 -13.23 2.57 10.99
N ILE A 184 -13.88 2.61 9.83
CA ILE A 184 -14.65 3.78 9.39
C ILE A 184 -15.87 3.98 10.30
N ASN A 185 -16.60 2.91 10.61
CA ASN A 185 -17.74 2.98 11.52
C ASN A 185 -17.27 3.45 12.91
N ALA A 186 -16.21 2.87 13.46
CA ALA A 186 -15.63 3.28 14.73
C ALA A 186 -15.22 4.77 14.72
N PHE A 187 -14.64 5.27 13.63
CA PHE A 187 -14.33 6.70 13.51
C PHE A 187 -15.61 7.56 13.50
N CYS A 188 -16.64 7.16 12.75
CA CYS A 188 -17.90 7.89 12.69
C CYS A 188 -18.63 7.96 14.04
N ASP A 189 -18.47 6.92 14.86
CA ASP A 189 -19.11 6.84 16.17
C ASP A 189 -18.33 7.60 17.26
N ASN A 190 -17.02 7.73 17.13
CA ASN A 190 -16.15 8.31 18.16
C ASN A 190 -15.73 9.77 17.89
N THR A 191 -15.80 10.27 16.65
CA THR A 191 -15.40 11.65 16.33
C THR A 191 -16.33 12.66 17.00
N GLN A 192 -15.76 13.62 17.72
CA GLN A 192 -16.51 14.68 18.37
C GLN A 192 -16.71 15.89 17.44
N LEU A 193 -15.69 16.20 16.63
CA LEU A 193 -15.72 17.37 15.77
C LEU A 193 -16.50 17.16 14.45
N TYR A 194 -16.64 15.91 13.98
CA TYR A 194 -17.06 15.62 12.61
C TYR A 194 -18.19 14.57 12.50
N ALA A 195 -19.01 14.39 13.52
CA ALA A 195 -20.03 13.34 13.59
C ALA A 195 -20.94 13.25 12.34
N GLU A 196 -21.48 14.39 11.85
CA GLU A 196 -22.30 14.41 10.65
C GLU A 196 -21.47 14.28 9.35
N ASN A 197 -20.32 14.94 9.32
CA ASN A 197 -19.48 14.98 8.13
C ASN A 197 -18.85 13.62 7.83
N SER A 198 -18.43 12.89 8.88
CA SER A 198 -17.86 11.55 8.78
C SER A 198 -18.85 10.53 8.21
N ARG A 199 -20.10 10.56 8.65
CA ARG A 199 -21.18 9.68 8.14
C ARG A 199 -21.49 9.94 6.66
N LYS A 200 -21.46 11.21 6.22
CA LYS A 200 -21.61 11.55 4.80
C LYS A 200 -20.43 11.07 3.98
N PHE A 201 -19.23 11.22 4.53
CA PHE A 201 -18.01 10.72 3.89
C PHE A 201 -18.03 9.19 3.76
N LEU A 202 -18.51 8.48 4.79
CA LEU A 202 -18.73 7.03 4.74
C LEU A 202 -19.61 6.63 3.54
N GLY A 203 -20.71 7.35 3.27
CA GLY A 203 -21.55 7.10 2.10
C GLY A 203 -20.78 7.22 0.77
N ILE A 204 -19.87 8.20 0.66
CA ILE A 204 -19.01 8.37 -0.51
C ILE A 204 -18.01 7.23 -0.64
N VAL A 205 -17.36 6.84 0.47
CA VAL A 205 -16.40 5.73 0.51
C VAL A 205 -17.07 4.44 0.08
N ASN A 206 -18.23 4.10 0.63
CA ASN A 206 -19.01 2.91 0.26
C ASN A 206 -19.31 2.85 -1.24
N ALA A 207 -19.69 3.98 -1.84
CA ALA A 207 -19.98 4.06 -3.27
C ALA A 207 -18.71 3.87 -4.14
N VAL A 208 -17.55 4.26 -3.65
CA VAL A 208 -16.25 4.05 -4.34
C VAL A 208 -15.80 2.60 -4.18
N GLU A 209 -15.87 2.07 -2.96
CA GLU A 209 -15.39 0.72 -2.64
C GLU A 209 -16.28 -0.39 -3.22
N SER A 210 -17.56 -0.12 -3.47
CA SER A 210 -18.44 -1.07 -4.18
C SER A 210 -17.92 -1.47 -5.58
N LYS A 211 -17.06 -0.66 -6.19
CA LYS A 211 -16.43 -0.89 -7.50
C LYS A 211 -15.04 -1.54 -7.38
N HIS A 212 -14.86 -2.45 -6.44
CA HIS A 212 -13.59 -3.13 -6.21
C HIS A 212 -13.25 -4.14 -7.32
N VAL A 213 -11.96 -4.45 -7.43
CA VAL A 213 -11.43 -5.52 -8.26
C VAL A 213 -10.87 -6.65 -7.41
N GLN A 214 -10.74 -7.83 -8.01
CA GLN A 214 -10.16 -9.00 -7.34
C GLN A 214 -8.64 -8.87 -7.19
N PRO A 215 -8.04 -9.40 -6.12
CA PRO A 215 -6.60 -9.33 -5.83
C PRO A 215 -5.72 -9.90 -6.95
N GLU A 216 -6.21 -10.89 -7.70
CA GLU A 216 -5.50 -11.52 -8.82
C GLU A 216 -5.16 -10.51 -9.93
N ARG A 217 -5.93 -9.43 -10.07
CA ARG A 217 -5.59 -8.36 -11.02
C ARG A 217 -4.36 -7.58 -10.57
N VAL A 218 -4.18 -7.39 -9.27
CA VAL A 218 -2.96 -6.80 -8.70
C VAL A 218 -1.79 -7.76 -8.93
N ALA A 219 -1.97 -9.05 -8.61
CA ALA A 219 -0.95 -10.09 -8.81
C ALA A 219 -0.44 -10.14 -10.26
N LYS A 220 -1.33 -10.05 -11.25
CA LYS A 220 -0.96 -9.98 -12.67
C LYS A 220 -0.10 -8.75 -12.98
N LEU A 221 -0.38 -7.59 -12.39
CA LEU A 221 0.43 -6.38 -12.60
C LEU A 221 1.80 -6.47 -11.92
N VAL A 222 1.86 -7.03 -10.70
CA VAL A 222 3.13 -7.30 -10.01
C VAL A 222 3.98 -8.25 -10.84
N ALA A 223 3.41 -9.37 -11.29
CA ALA A 223 4.12 -10.32 -12.15
C ALA A 223 4.61 -9.67 -13.46
N LYS A 224 3.79 -8.79 -14.08
CA LYS A 224 4.21 -8.01 -15.25
C LYS A 224 5.40 -7.11 -14.95
N ALA A 225 5.42 -6.43 -13.78
CA ALA A 225 6.54 -5.61 -13.35
C ALA A 225 7.79 -6.47 -13.08
N VAL A 226 7.60 -7.65 -12.46
CA VAL A 226 8.69 -8.60 -12.15
C VAL A 226 9.31 -9.21 -13.40
N CYS A 227 8.51 -9.57 -14.41
CA CYS A 227 8.98 -10.28 -15.60
C CYS A 227 9.48 -9.37 -16.74
N ALA A 228 9.11 -8.09 -16.76
CA ALA A 228 9.45 -7.21 -17.86
C ALA A 228 10.97 -6.94 -17.94
N LYS A 229 11.56 -6.96 -19.13
CA LYS A 229 12.95 -6.57 -19.36
C LYS A 229 13.21 -5.11 -18.97
N LYS A 230 12.25 -4.23 -19.30
CA LYS A 230 12.25 -2.79 -18.92
C LYS A 230 10.89 -2.48 -18.29
N PRO A 231 10.72 -2.65 -16.97
CA PRO A 231 9.44 -2.43 -16.32
C PRO A 231 9.04 -0.95 -16.35
N LYS A 232 7.73 -0.70 -16.45
CA LYS A 232 7.19 0.66 -16.26
C LYS A 232 7.42 1.11 -14.84
N TYR A 233 7.56 2.42 -14.65
CA TYR A 233 7.65 3.00 -13.29
C TYR A 233 6.31 2.88 -12.56
N VAL A 234 5.18 3.15 -13.23
CA VAL A 234 3.85 3.12 -12.61
C VAL A 234 2.92 2.19 -13.38
N TYR A 235 2.22 1.35 -12.61
CA TYR A 235 1.12 0.50 -13.04
C TYR A 235 -0.15 0.90 -12.30
N ASN A 236 -1.13 1.45 -13.01
CA ASN A 236 -2.42 1.84 -12.44
C ASN A 236 -3.45 0.72 -12.59
N LEU A 237 -4.31 0.54 -11.59
CA LEU A 237 -5.41 -0.43 -11.59
C LEU A 237 -6.64 0.16 -10.90
N ASN A 238 -7.80 0.06 -11.56
CA ASN A 238 -9.10 0.44 -10.98
C ASN A 238 -9.14 1.87 -10.43
N ARG A 239 -8.63 2.85 -11.18
CA ARG A 239 -8.63 4.26 -10.75
C ARG A 239 -10.02 4.85 -10.83
N ASN A 240 -10.43 5.51 -9.76
CA ASN A 240 -11.70 6.22 -9.72
C ASN A 240 -11.69 7.45 -10.65
N PHE A 241 -12.65 7.51 -11.57
CA PHE A 241 -12.75 8.60 -12.54
C PHE A 241 -13.09 9.94 -11.86
N GLY A 242 -14.01 9.94 -10.88
CA GLY A 242 -14.41 11.17 -10.17
C GLY A 242 -13.25 11.79 -9.39
N LEU A 243 -12.41 10.96 -8.72
CA LEU A 243 -11.22 11.45 -8.03
C LEU A 243 -10.19 12.04 -9.01
N ARG A 244 -10.04 11.45 -10.19
CA ARG A 244 -9.17 12.01 -11.24
C ARG A 244 -9.68 13.35 -11.74
N LEU A 245 -10.98 13.47 -11.97
CA LEU A 245 -11.58 14.73 -12.39
C LEU A 245 -11.40 15.80 -11.30
N LEU A 246 -11.66 15.44 -10.05
CA LEU A 246 -11.46 16.35 -8.91
C LEU A 246 -9.99 16.83 -8.85
N SER A 247 -9.01 15.96 -9.10
CA SER A 247 -7.59 16.32 -9.06
C SER A 247 -7.15 17.31 -10.15
N CYS A 248 -7.93 17.48 -11.22
CA CYS A 248 -7.66 18.46 -12.26
C CYS A 248 -8.10 19.88 -11.88
N LEU A 249 -8.87 20.04 -10.81
CA LEU A 249 -9.36 21.32 -10.33
C LEU A 249 -8.32 22.04 -9.45
N SER A 250 -8.44 23.35 -9.32
CA SER A 250 -7.59 24.09 -8.38
C SER A 250 -7.85 23.66 -6.93
N PRO A 251 -6.86 23.74 -6.01
CA PRO A 251 -7.05 23.37 -4.60
C PRO A 251 -8.27 24.05 -3.95
N ARG A 252 -8.52 25.34 -4.27
CA ARG A 252 -9.67 26.08 -3.77
C ARG A 252 -11.00 25.46 -4.22
N MET A 253 -11.09 25.04 -5.48
CA MET A 253 -12.30 24.38 -6.01
C MET A 253 -12.50 23.02 -5.39
N GLN A 254 -11.42 22.23 -5.22
CA GLN A 254 -11.47 20.92 -4.55
C GLN A 254 -12.03 21.07 -3.13
N VAL A 255 -11.48 22.01 -2.33
CA VAL A 255 -11.97 22.28 -0.97
C VAL A 255 -13.43 22.71 -0.99
N GLY A 256 -13.84 23.60 -1.91
CA GLY A 256 -15.23 24.06 -2.05
C GLY A 256 -16.20 22.91 -2.34
N ILE A 257 -15.87 22.04 -3.30
CA ILE A 257 -16.69 20.87 -3.65
C ILE A 257 -16.79 19.89 -2.48
N ILE A 258 -15.67 19.49 -1.89
CA ILE A 258 -15.64 18.53 -0.78
C ILE A 258 -16.39 19.09 0.43
N THR A 259 -16.16 20.36 0.77
CA THR A 259 -16.87 21.02 1.86
C THR A 259 -18.37 21.08 1.59
N GLY A 260 -18.79 21.41 0.35
CA GLY A 260 -20.20 21.43 -0.05
C GLY A 260 -20.87 20.05 0.06
N LEU A 261 -20.17 18.98 -0.30
CA LEU A 261 -20.66 17.60 -0.19
C LEU A 261 -20.80 17.13 1.27
N LEU A 262 -19.85 17.52 2.12
CA LEU A 262 -19.79 17.04 3.50
C LEU A 262 -20.53 17.94 4.50
N LYS A 263 -20.73 19.23 4.23
CA LYS A 263 -21.58 20.07 5.07
C LYS A 263 -23.03 19.63 4.97
N GLY A 264 -23.74 19.56 6.09
CA GLY A 264 -25.18 19.39 6.16
C GLY A 264 -25.91 20.55 5.47
N LYS A 265 -27.08 20.31 4.92
CA LYS A 265 -28.02 21.43 4.69
C LYS A 265 -28.21 22.09 6.06
N LYS A 266 -27.85 23.36 6.19
CA LYS A 266 -28.24 24.13 7.39
C LYS A 266 -29.71 23.87 7.64
N SER A 267 -30.08 23.25 8.77
CA SER A 267 -31.44 23.27 9.23
C SER A 267 -31.74 24.77 9.38
N LYS A 268 -32.73 25.27 8.62
CA LYS A 268 -33.29 26.59 8.88
C LYS A 268 -33.88 26.47 10.27
N GLN A 269 -33.13 26.90 11.29
CA GLN A 269 -33.75 27.24 12.56
C GLN A 269 -34.77 28.35 12.26
N LYS A 270 -36.05 27.98 12.37
CA LYS A 270 -37.17 28.95 12.48
C LYS A 270 -37.17 29.56 13.86
#